data_76090396d71aa8f4ac5b939bbe0ad339
#
_entry.id   76090396d71aa8f4ac5b939bbe0ad339
#
_cell.length_a   1.000
_cell.length_b   1.000
_cell.length_c   1.000
_cell.angle_alpha   90.00
_cell.angle_beta   90.00
_cell.angle_gamma   90.00
#
_symmetry.space_group_name_H-M   'P 1'
#
loop_
_entity.id
_entity.type
_entity.pdbx_description
1 polymer ?
#
loop_
_entity_poly.entity_id
_entity_poly.type
_entity_poly.pdbx_seq_one_letter_code
_entity_poly.pdbx_strand_id
1 'polypeptide(L)' 'MDRIAVGKVLHGLRKVKGITQEQLSEVLGVSTAAISKWENGQMYPDISYFPVLARYFN' A
#
# COMPACT_ATOMS: atom_id res chain seq x y z
N MET A 1 6.19 11.15 -8.33
CA MET A 1 6.79 10.03 -7.61
C MET A 1 6.69 8.78 -8.45
N ASP A 2 7.76 8.04 -8.63
CA ASP A 2 7.72 6.84 -9.45
C ASP A 2 7.19 5.63 -8.65
N ARG A 3 7.00 4.51 -9.35
CA ARG A 3 6.44 3.29 -8.74
C ARG A 3 7.28 2.79 -7.57
N ILE A 4 8.60 2.88 -7.70
CA ILE A 4 9.52 2.39 -6.67
C ILE A 4 9.41 3.26 -5.43
N ALA A 5 9.40 4.58 -5.59
CA ALA A 5 9.28 5.52 -4.48
C ALA A 5 7.93 5.38 -3.77
N VAL A 6 6.84 5.25 -4.53
CA VAL A 6 5.50 5.03 -3.96
C VAL A 6 5.47 3.74 -3.16
N GLY A 7 6.06 2.67 -3.70
CA GLY A 7 6.12 1.38 -3.03
C GLY A 7 6.89 1.44 -1.71
N LYS A 8 8.02 2.15 -1.70
CA LYS A 8 8.81 2.31 -0.47
C LYS A 8 8.06 3.11 0.59
N VAL A 9 7.35 4.16 0.19
CA VAL A 9 6.54 4.95 1.13
C VAL A 9 5.44 4.08 1.73
N LEU A 10 4.73 3.35 0.89
CA LEU A 10 3.64 2.48 1.35
C LEU A 10 4.16 1.41 2.31
N HIS A 11 5.27 0.76 1.96
CA HIS A 11 5.91 -0.25 2.81
C HIS A 11 6.30 0.36 4.16
N GLY A 12 6.93 1.54 4.15
CA GLY A 12 7.34 2.23 5.37
C GLY A 12 6.17 2.58 6.27
N LEU A 13 5.10 3.11 5.70
CA LEU A 13 3.88 3.44 6.45
C LEU A 13 3.27 2.20 7.09
N ARG A 14 3.21 1.10 6.34
CA ARG A 14 2.68 -0.16 6.85
C ARG A 14 3.51 -0.69 8.02
N LYS A 15 4.84 -0.63 7.88
CA LYS A 15 5.76 -1.09 8.94
C LYS A 15 5.63 -0.24 10.20
N VAL A 16 5.54 1.07 10.05
CA VAL A 16 5.37 1.97 11.20
C VAL A 16 4.07 1.68 11.93
N LYS A 17 3.00 1.39 11.18
CA LYS A 17 1.71 1.05 11.78
C LYS A 17 1.69 -0.37 12.38
N GLY A 18 2.68 -1.19 12.04
CA GLY A 18 2.82 -2.54 12.60
C GLY A 18 1.83 -3.55 12.03
N ILE A 19 1.40 -3.37 10.79
CA ILE A 19 0.44 -4.28 10.15
C ILE A 19 1.09 -5.07 9.03
N THR A 20 0.51 -6.23 8.72
CA THR A 20 0.96 -7.10 7.64
C THR A 20 0.36 -6.66 6.31
N GLN A 21 0.92 -7.17 5.20
CA GLN A 21 0.34 -6.96 3.88
C GLN A 21 -1.08 -7.52 3.82
N GLU A 22 -1.32 -8.67 4.45
CA GLU A 22 -2.65 -9.27 4.49
C GLU A 22 -3.65 -8.36 5.20
N GLN A 23 -3.27 -7.77 6.33
CA GLN A 23 -4.13 -6.84 7.05
C GLN A 23 -4.46 -5.61 6.19
N LEU A 24 -3.46 -5.05 5.50
CA LEU A 24 -3.70 -3.92 4.62
C LEU A 24 -4.61 -4.30 3.45
N SER A 25 -4.43 -5.50 2.89
CA SER A 25 -5.27 -5.98 1.79
C SER A 25 -6.75 -6.04 2.21
N GLU A 26 -7.01 -6.46 3.45
CA GLU A 26 -8.37 -6.50 3.98
C GLU A 26 -8.98 -5.11 4.11
N VAL A 27 -8.18 -4.13 4.56
CA VAL A 27 -8.65 -2.74 4.68
C VAL A 27 -9.07 -2.18 3.33
N LEU A 28 -8.30 -2.49 2.28
CA LEU A 28 -8.54 -1.93 0.95
C LEU A 28 -9.46 -2.79 0.07
N GLY A 29 -9.71 -4.03 0.47
CA GLY A 29 -10.51 -4.94 -0.35
C GLY A 29 -9.77 -5.42 -1.59
N VAL A 30 -8.46 -5.54 -1.53
CA VAL A 30 -7.63 -6.03 -2.64
C VAL A 30 -6.87 -7.29 -2.21
N SER A 31 -6.24 -7.96 -3.17
CA SER A 31 -5.44 -9.14 -2.85
C SER A 31 -4.11 -8.76 -2.17
N THR A 32 -3.59 -9.67 -1.37
CA THR A 32 -2.24 -9.50 -0.79
C THR A 32 -1.19 -9.40 -1.90
N ALA A 33 -1.38 -10.13 -3.00
CA ALA A 33 -0.48 -10.05 -4.15
C ALA A 33 -0.43 -8.64 -4.74
N ALA A 34 -1.56 -7.92 -4.78
CA ALA A 34 -1.59 -6.54 -5.25
C ALA A 34 -0.74 -5.64 -4.35
N ILE A 35 -0.91 -5.77 -3.03
CA ILE A 35 -0.11 -5.00 -2.06
C ILE A 35 1.38 -5.26 -2.28
N SER A 36 1.75 -6.52 -2.45
CA SER A 36 3.14 -6.90 -2.68
C SER A 36 3.71 -6.23 -3.95
N LYS A 37 2.95 -6.23 -5.03
CA LYS A 37 3.38 -5.60 -6.29
C LYS A 37 3.55 -4.10 -6.13
N TRP A 38 2.66 -3.44 -5.39
CA TRP A 38 2.77 -2.01 -5.12
C TRP A 38 4.04 -1.72 -4.31
N GLU A 39 4.28 -2.48 -3.23
CA GLU A 39 5.43 -2.26 -2.36
C GLU A 39 6.76 -2.58 -3.04
N ASN A 40 6.75 -3.51 -3.99
CA ASN A 40 7.96 -3.87 -4.76
C ASN A 40 8.19 -2.96 -5.97
N GLY A 41 7.33 -1.99 -6.21
CA GLY A 41 7.49 -1.06 -7.33
C GLY A 41 7.12 -1.64 -8.69
N GLN A 42 6.39 -2.76 -8.72
CA GLN A 42 5.98 -3.40 -9.97
C GLN A 42 4.79 -2.70 -10.61
N MET A 43 3.94 -2.08 -9.81
CA MET A 43 2.81 -1.30 -10.33
C MET A 43 2.35 -0.29 -9.29
N TYR A 44 1.70 0.78 -9.77
CA TYR A 44 1.08 1.77 -8.90
C TYR A 44 -0.22 1.21 -8.32
N PRO A 45 -0.58 1.59 -7.08
CA PRO A 45 -1.96 1.44 -6.63
C PRO A 45 -2.86 2.28 -7.52
N ASP A 46 -4.08 1.80 -7.78
CA ASP A 46 -5.05 2.63 -8.49
C ASP A 46 -5.32 3.90 -7.67
N ILE A 47 -5.51 5.00 -8.38
CA ILE A 47 -5.70 6.31 -7.74
C ILE A 47 -6.88 6.31 -6.77
N SER A 48 -7.88 5.46 -7.02
CA SER A 48 -9.06 5.34 -6.16
C SER A 48 -8.74 4.87 -4.74
N TYR A 49 -7.59 4.24 -4.52
CA TYR A 49 -7.19 3.78 -3.19
C TYR A 49 -6.51 4.86 -2.36
N PHE A 50 -6.03 5.94 -2.98
CA PHE A 50 -5.28 6.95 -2.24
C PHE A 50 -6.06 7.63 -1.14
N PRO A 51 -7.35 8.00 -1.32
CA PRO A 51 -8.11 8.58 -0.20
C PRO A 51 -8.22 7.64 1.00
N VAL A 52 -8.42 6.36 0.74
CA VAL A 52 -8.51 5.36 1.82
C VAL A 52 -7.17 5.20 2.51
N LEU A 53 -6.08 5.10 1.73
CA LEU A 53 -4.72 4.99 2.26
C LEU A 53 -4.38 6.22 3.12
N ALA A 54 -4.70 7.41 2.64
CA ALA A 54 -4.43 8.64 3.37
C ALA A 54 -5.14 8.66 4.72
N ARG A 55 -6.41 8.27 4.76
CA ARG A 55 -7.17 8.22 6.02
C ARG A 55 -6.64 7.13 6.95
N TYR A 56 -6.32 5.97 6.40
CA TYR A 56 -5.89 4.84 7.21
C TYR A 56 -4.53 5.08 7.87
N PHE A 57 -3.60 5.70 7.13
CA PHE A 57 -2.25 5.95 7.63
C PHE A 57 -2.06 7.32 8.27
N ASN A 58 -3.08 8.12 8.28
CA ASN A 58 -2.99 9.45 8.88
C ASN A 58 -2.91 9.40 10.41
#